data_acd76f75bf32bbb00e69136f325fd2cc
#
_entry.id   acd76f75bf32bbb00e69136f325fd2cc
#
_cell.length_a   1.000
_cell.length_b   1.000
_cell.length_c   1.000
_cell.angle_alpha   90.00
_cell.angle_beta   90.00
_cell.angle_gamma   90.00
#
_symmetry.space_group_name_H-M   'P 1'
#
loop_
_entity.id
_entity.type
_entity.pdbx_description
1 polymer ?
#
loop_
_entity_poly.entity_id
_entity_poly.type
_entity_poly.pdbx_seq_one_letter_code
_entity_poly.pdbx_strand_id
1 'polypeptide(L)'
;GENKGNKKPLLLLHGGPGSTHNYFEVLDDLADRDGRQLIMYDQLGCGNSYLDGHPELWTKETWLNELIALRKHLGLDEVHILGQSWGGMLAIIYECDCKPEGVASYILSSTLPYNAIWESEQKRRVGYLPKEMQDAIAKAEKSGNYDDPDYDVAITEFMRRHCTGPFGPDAAECLTRKKK
;
A
#
# COMPACT_ATOMS: atom_id res chain seq x y z
N GLY A 1 -0.61 -18.40 7.82
CA GLY A 1 -0.50 -19.08 9.11
C GLY A 1 -1.81 -19.74 9.52
N GLU A 2 -1.76 -20.63 10.49
CA GLU A 2 -2.97 -21.29 11.02
C GLU A 2 -3.69 -20.37 12.01
N ASN A 3 -5.01 -20.45 12.06
CA ASN A 3 -5.81 -19.74 13.06
C ASN A 3 -5.85 -20.55 14.37
N LYS A 4 -4.88 -20.33 15.24
CA LYS A 4 -4.75 -21.07 16.51
C LYS A 4 -5.67 -20.55 17.62
N GLY A 5 -6.23 -19.34 17.46
CA GLY A 5 -6.99 -18.67 18.51
C GLY A 5 -8.50 -18.60 18.29
N ASN A 6 -9.06 -19.24 17.29
CA ASN A 6 -10.46 -19.09 16.87
C ASN A 6 -10.90 -17.62 16.72
N LYS A 7 -9.96 -16.75 16.29
CA LYS A 7 -10.17 -15.32 16.07
C LYS A 7 -10.46 -15.05 14.61
N LYS A 8 -11.21 -13.98 14.33
CA LYS A 8 -11.43 -13.54 12.95
C LYS A 8 -10.07 -13.19 12.31
N PRO A 9 -9.79 -13.72 11.12
CA PRO A 9 -8.53 -13.44 10.42
C PRO A 9 -8.34 -11.94 10.16
N LEU A 10 -7.09 -11.54 9.94
CA LEU A 10 -6.73 -10.20 9.46
C LEU A 10 -6.20 -10.31 8.03
N LEU A 11 -6.92 -9.74 7.08
CA LEU A 11 -6.52 -9.64 5.68
C LEU A 11 -5.82 -8.31 5.45
N LEU A 12 -4.62 -8.34 4.86
CA LEU A 12 -3.74 -7.20 4.68
C LEU A 12 -3.64 -6.82 3.20
N LEU A 13 -4.03 -5.60 2.87
CA LEU A 13 -4.02 -5.04 1.52
C LEU A 13 -2.84 -4.06 1.41
N HIS A 14 -1.83 -4.42 0.63
CA HIS A 14 -0.63 -3.59 0.47
C HIS A 14 -0.87 -2.34 -0.38
N GLY A 15 0.04 -1.40 -0.23
CA GLY A 15 0.03 -0.11 -0.91
C GLY A 15 0.61 -0.13 -2.32
N GLY A 16 0.81 1.05 -2.86
CA GLY A 16 1.27 1.31 -4.21
C GLY A 16 0.23 2.15 -4.96
N PRO A 17 -0.46 1.61 -5.99
CA PRO A 17 -0.34 0.25 -6.55
C PRO A 17 1.07 -0.09 -7.01
N GLY A 18 1.42 -1.39 -7.05
CA GLY A 18 2.74 -1.84 -7.50
C GLY A 18 3.75 -2.16 -6.37
N SER A 19 3.33 -2.12 -5.08
CA SER A 19 4.14 -2.61 -3.98
C SER A 19 4.00 -4.14 -3.83
N THR A 20 4.45 -4.68 -2.70
CA THR A 20 4.29 -6.10 -2.33
C THR A 20 3.84 -6.18 -0.88
N HIS A 21 3.43 -7.37 -0.44
CA HIS A 21 3.06 -7.61 0.96
C HIS A 21 4.23 -7.58 1.94
N ASN A 22 5.49 -7.64 1.47
CA ASN A 22 6.68 -7.89 2.28
C ASN A 22 6.76 -7.06 3.58
N TYR A 23 6.45 -5.77 3.52
CA TYR A 23 6.55 -4.91 4.70
C TYR A 23 5.51 -5.22 5.79
N PHE A 24 4.47 -5.98 5.47
CA PHE A 24 3.53 -6.46 6.47
C PHE A 24 4.07 -7.63 7.30
N GLU A 25 5.15 -8.28 6.86
CA GLU A 25 5.80 -9.36 7.62
C GLU A 25 6.30 -8.89 8.99
N VAL A 26 6.49 -7.57 9.19
CA VAL A 26 6.76 -6.99 10.53
C VAL A 26 5.63 -7.26 11.54
N LEU A 27 4.45 -7.67 11.06
CA LEU A 27 3.30 -8.01 11.89
C LEU A 27 3.25 -9.50 12.27
N ASP A 28 4.21 -10.33 11.84
CA ASP A 28 4.22 -11.78 12.12
C ASP A 28 4.19 -12.06 13.62
N ASP A 29 4.85 -11.25 14.43
CA ASP A 29 4.76 -11.30 15.90
C ASP A 29 3.33 -11.22 16.42
N LEU A 30 2.42 -10.55 15.71
CA LEU A 30 1.02 -10.49 16.09
C LEU A 30 0.34 -11.85 15.94
N ALA A 31 0.68 -12.60 14.87
CA ALA A 31 0.16 -13.95 14.68
C ALA A 31 0.61 -14.88 15.80
N ASP A 32 1.88 -14.80 16.20
CA ASP A 32 2.46 -15.65 17.23
C ASP A 32 1.90 -15.33 18.62
N ARG A 33 1.79 -14.06 18.98
CA ARG A 33 1.33 -13.63 20.32
C ARG A 33 -0.19 -13.73 20.49
N ASP A 34 -0.94 -13.40 19.44
CA ASP A 34 -2.40 -13.32 19.47
C ASP A 34 -3.07 -14.59 18.95
N GLY A 35 -2.34 -15.47 18.28
CA GLY A 35 -2.86 -16.65 17.60
C GLY A 35 -3.81 -16.32 16.44
N ARG A 36 -3.77 -15.11 15.93
CA ARG A 36 -4.61 -14.63 14.83
C ARG A 36 -3.99 -14.97 13.49
N GLN A 37 -4.77 -15.50 12.58
CA GLN A 37 -4.34 -15.70 11.21
C GLN A 37 -4.15 -14.36 10.51
N LEU A 38 -2.95 -14.13 9.97
CA LEU A 38 -2.63 -13.04 9.07
C LEU A 38 -2.64 -13.57 7.63
N ILE A 39 -3.34 -12.87 6.75
CA ILE A 39 -3.44 -13.21 5.34
C ILE A 39 -2.84 -12.07 4.53
N MET A 40 -1.72 -12.34 3.91
CA MET A 40 -0.98 -11.41 3.06
C MET A 40 -0.95 -11.96 1.65
N TYR A 41 -1.09 -11.11 0.65
CA TYR A 41 -0.96 -11.50 -0.75
C TYR A 41 -0.41 -10.35 -1.57
N ASP A 42 0.18 -10.65 -2.71
CA ASP A 42 0.55 -9.66 -3.70
C ASP A 42 -0.63 -9.49 -4.66
N GLN A 43 -1.14 -8.26 -4.74
CA GLN A 43 -2.22 -7.92 -5.66
C GLN A 43 -1.77 -8.14 -7.10
N LEU A 44 -2.72 -8.40 -7.98
CA LEU A 44 -2.44 -8.64 -9.40
C LEU A 44 -1.53 -7.56 -9.99
N GLY A 45 -0.50 -7.99 -10.70
CA GLY A 45 0.55 -7.14 -11.27
C GLY A 45 1.72 -6.84 -10.32
N CYS A 46 1.70 -7.38 -9.09
CA CYS A 46 2.72 -7.09 -8.08
C CYS A 46 3.41 -8.37 -7.62
N GLY A 47 4.69 -8.27 -7.27
CA GLY A 47 5.46 -9.33 -6.61
C GLY A 47 5.27 -10.72 -7.23
N ASN A 48 4.79 -11.68 -6.44
CA ASN A 48 4.54 -13.04 -6.89
C ASN A 48 3.32 -13.17 -7.84
N SER A 49 2.47 -12.15 -7.91
CA SER A 49 1.33 -12.05 -8.84
C SER A 49 1.64 -11.16 -10.04
N TYR A 50 2.94 -10.94 -10.33
CA TYR A 50 3.37 -10.11 -11.45
C TYR A 50 2.85 -10.69 -12.79
N LEU A 51 2.31 -9.80 -13.62
CA LEU A 51 1.79 -10.10 -14.93
C LEU A 51 2.17 -8.97 -15.88
N ASP A 52 2.88 -9.29 -16.96
CA ASP A 52 3.31 -8.32 -17.96
C ASP A 52 2.38 -8.29 -19.18
N GLY A 53 2.33 -7.14 -19.86
CA GLY A 53 1.66 -7.03 -21.16
C GLY A 53 0.13 -6.93 -21.09
N HIS A 54 -0.45 -6.66 -19.93
CA HIS A 54 -1.90 -6.59 -19.73
C HIS A 54 -2.38 -5.26 -19.15
N PRO A 55 -2.14 -4.11 -19.84
CA PRO A 55 -2.52 -2.80 -19.32
C PRO A 55 -4.03 -2.64 -19.10
N GLU A 56 -4.86 -3.41 -19.80
CA GLU A 56 -6.31 -3.41 -19.66
C GLU A 56 -6.79 -3.93 -18.29
N LEU A 57 -5.93 -4.65 -17.56
CA LEU A 57 -6.25 -5.18 -16.24
C LEU A 57 -6.01 -4.16 -15.10
N TRP A 58 -5.33 -3.05 -15.36
CA TRP A 58 -5.02 -2.06 -14.32
C TRP A 58 -6.20 -1.15 -14.05
N THR A 59 -7.30 -1.75 -13.59
CA THR A 59 -8.56 -1.06 -13.28
C THR A 59 -8.97 -1.29 -11.84
N LYS A 60 -9.73 -0.35 -11.30
CA LYS A 60 -10.33 -0.48 -9.96
C LYS A 60 -11.12 -1.79 -9.82
N GLU A 61 -11.87 -2.11 -10.85
CA GLU A 61 -12.73 -3.30 -10.91
C GLU A 61 -11.95 -4.59 -10.82
N THR A 62 -10.77 -4.65 -11.44
CA THR A 62 -9.91 -5.84 -11.40
C THR A 62 -9.47 -6.15 -9.97
N TRP A 63 -8.90 -5.18 -9.26
CA TRP A 63 -8.45 -5.40 -7.87
C TRP A 63 -9.61 -5.61 -6.90
N LEU A 64 -10.75 -4.97 -7.15
CA LEU A 64 -11.94 -5.20 -6.35
C LEU A 64 -12.46 -6.64 -6.52
N ASN A 65 -12.54 -7.12 -7.75
CA ASN A 65 -12.95 -8.49 -8.07
C ASN A 65 -11.94 -9.53 -7.52
N GLU A 66 -10.64 -9.22 -7.59
CA GLU A 66 -9.60 -10.05 -6.97
C GLU A 66 -9.83 -10.19 -5.46
N LEU A 67 -10.07 -9.10 -4.75
CA LEU A 67 -10.34 -9.11 -3.31
C LEU A 67 -11.59 -9.95 -2.97
N ILE A 68 -12.66 -9.80 -3.75
CA ILE A 68 -13.89 -10.58 -3.59
C ILE A 68 -13.61 -12.07 -3.81
N ALA A 69 -12.91 -12.40 -4.90
CA ALA A 69 -12.56 -13.77 -5.24
C ALA A 69 -11.65 -14.40 -4.18
N LEU A 70 -10.66 -13.67 -3.69
CA LEU A 70 -9.75 -14.12 -2.64
C LEU A 70 -10.50 -14.45 -1.34
N ARG A 71 -11.36 -13.56 -0.88
CA ARG A 71 -12.18 -13.80 0.32
C ARG A 71 -13.02 -15.06 0.17
N LYS A 72 -13.70 -15.19 -0.97
CA LYS A 72 -14.53 -16.36 -1.26
C LYS A 72 -13.72 -17.66 -1.32
N HIS A 73 -12.57 -17.64 -2.01
CA HIS A 73 -11.71 -18.80 -2.18
C HIS A 73 -11.14 -19.31 -0.85
N LEU A 74 -10.80 -18.39 0.04
CA LEU A 74 -10.23 -18.73 1.36
C LEU A 74 -11.29 -18.96 2.45
N GLY A 75 -12.58 -18.85 2.13
CA GLY A 75 -13.66 -19.00 3.11
C GLY A 75 -13.62 -17.96 4.22
N LEU A 76 -13.26 -16.71 3.90
CA LEU A 76 -13.16 -15.60 4.86
C LEU A 76 -14.53 -14.94 5.06
N ASP A 77 -15.47 -15.69 5.65
CA ASP A 77 -16.82 -15.21 5.91
C ASP A 77 -16.79 -14.04 6.90
N GLU A 78 -16.00 -14.15 7.95
CA GLU A 78 -15.75 -13.09 8.90
C GLU A 78 -14.27 -12.70 8.92
N VAL A 79 -13.95 -11.39 8.75
CA VAL A 79 -12.59 -10.92 8.59
C VAL A 79 -12.42 -9.49 9.10
N HIS A 80 -11.22 -9.15 9.63
CA HIS A 80 -10.75 -7.78 9.72
C HIS A 80 -9.93 -7.45 8.47
N ILE A 81 -10.01 -6.22 7.98
CA ILE A 81 -9.23 -5.78 6.82
C ILE A 81 -8.33 -4.62 7.24
N LEU A 82 -7.03 -4.77 7.01
CA LEU A 82 -6.06 -3.69 7.14
C LEU A 82 -5.59 -3.28 5.74
N GLY A 83 -5.80 -2.03 5.38
CA GLY A 83 -5.33 -1.48 4.12
C GLY A 83 -4.36 -0.33 4.36
N GLN A 84 -3.17 -0.41 3.74
CA GLN A 84 -2.16 0.64 3.80
C GLN A 84 -2.09 1.38 2.47
N SER A 85 -2.13 2.73 2.50
CA SER A 85 -2.03 3.57 1.30
C SER A 85 -3.09 3.18 0.25
N TRP A 86 -2.69 2.76 -0.95
CA TRP A 86 -3.59 2.21 -1.98
C TRP A 86 -4.47 1.06 -1.45
N GLY A 87 -3.91 0.14 -0.64
CA GLY A 87 -4.70 -0.93 -0.04
C GLY A 87 -5.82 -0.42 0.87
N GLY A 88 -5.61 0.73 1.52
CA GLY A 88 -6.66 1.41 2.28
C GLY A 88 -7.72 2.06 1.37
N MET A 89 -7.33 2.62 0.23
CA MET A 89 -8.27 3.09 -0.79
C MET A 89 -9.13 1.93 -1.31
N LEU A 90 -8.50 0.79 -1.62
CA LEU A 90 -9.21 -0.41 -2.06
C LEU A 90 -10.20 -0.91 -0.99
N ALA A 91 -9.82 -0.87 0.29
CA ALA A 91 -10.71 -1.21 1.39
C ALA A 91 -11.93 -0.27 1.49
N ILE A 92 -11.71 1.04 1.31
CA ILE A 92 -12.79 2.04 1.26
C ILE A 92 -13.73 1.78 0.07
N ILE A 93 -13.16 1.55 -1.11
CA ILE A 93 -13.95 1.23 -2.32
C ILE A 93 -14.77 -0.04 -2.09
N TYR A 94 -14.16 -1.07 -1.50
CA TYR A 94 -14.82 -2.32 -1.22
C TYR A 94 -16.03 -2.15 -0.29
N GLU A 95 -15.88 -1.36 0.77
CA GLU A 95 -17.00 -1.04 1.66
C GLU A 95 -18.08 -0.23 0.96
N CYS A 96 -17.69 0.84 0.25
CA CYS A 96 -18.66 1.77 -0.34
C CYS A 96 -19.43 1.18 -1.53
N ASP A 97 -18.73 0.46 -2.40
CA ASP A 97 -19.32 -0.05 -3.66
C ASP A 97 -19.99 -1.41 -3.47
N CYS A 98 -19.42 -2.29 -2.62
CA CYS A 98 -19.89 -3.67 -2.46
C CYS A 98 -20.69 -3.91 -1.18
N LYS A 99 -20.50 -3.11 -0.12
CA LYS A 99 -21.12 -3.29 1.20
C LYS A 99 -21.02 -4.75 1.68
N PRO A 100 -19.80 -5.30 1.78
CA PRO A 100 -19.60 -6.73 2.00
C PRO A 100 -20.08 -7.15 3.38
N GLU A 101 -20.77 -8.27 3.45
CA GLU A 101 -21.07 -8.91 4.73
C GLU A 101 -19.80 -9.48 5.38
N GLY A 102 -19.82 -9.62 6.71
CA GLY A 102 -18.78 -10.29 7.49
C GLY A 102 -17.48 -9.51 7.69
N VAL A 103 -17.38 -8.25 7.23
CA VAL A 103 -16.23 -7.42 7.61
C VAL A 103 -16.44 -6.84 8.98
N ALA A 104 -15.70 -7.35 9.95
CA ALA A 104 -15.83 -6.98 11.36
C ALA A 104 -15.25 -5.59 11.67
N SER A 105 -14.17 -5.19 10.97
CA SER A 105 -13.61 -3.84 11.05
C SER A 105 -12.64 -3.56 9.90
N TYR A 106 -12.42 -2.28 9.64
CA TYR A 106 -11.37 -1.77 8.77
C TYR A 106 -10.32 -1.02 9.59
N ILE A 107 -9.04 -1.27 9.28
CA ILE A 107 -7.89 -0.54 9.78
C ILE A 107 -7.30 0.20 8.59
N LEU A 108 -7.43 1.52 8.56
CA LEU A 108 -6.98 2.36 7.46
C LEU A 108 -5.66 3.03 7.86
N SER A 109 -4.56 2.56 7.26
CA SER A 109 -3.21 3.00 7.59
C SER A 109 -2.65 3.88 6.47
N SER A 110 -2.30 5.13 6.79
CA SER A 110 -1.66 6.08 5.85
C SER A 110 -2.33 6.11 4.47
N THR A 111 -3.64 6.14 4.46
CA THR A 111 -4.49 6.13 3.25
C THR A 111 -5.26 7.42 3.08
N LEU A 112 -6.00 7.52 2.00
CA LEU A 112 -6.81 8.69 1.67
C LEU A 112 -8.13 8.27 0.99
N PRO A 113 -9.23 8.99 1.28
CA PRO A 113 -10.50 8.75 0.61
C PRO A 113 -10.69 9.59 -0.66
N TYR A 114 -9.83 10.60 -0.88
CA TYR A 114 -10.03 11.59 -1.94
C TYR A 114 -8.72 12.17 -2.48
N ASN A 115 -8.45 11.99 -3.77
CA ASN A 115 -7.17 12.35 -4.41
C ASN A 115 -6.83 13.84 -4.33
N ALA A 116 -7.82 14.73 -4.47
CA ALA A 116 -7.53 16.17 -4.46
C ALA A 116 -6.97 16.67 -3.11
N ILE A 117 -7.36 16.04 -1.99
CA ILE A 117 -6.76 16.32 -0.69
C ILE A 117 -5.29 15.89 -0.71
N TRP A 118 -4.99 14.71 -1.26
CA TRP A 118 -3.62 14.21 -1.35
C TRP A 118 -2.75 15.14 -2.18
N GLU A 119 -3.20 15.55 -3.37
CA GLU A 119 -2.47 16.48 -4.24
C GLU A 119 -2.19 17.83 -3.56
N SER A 120 -3.19 18.40 -2.89
CA SER A 120 -3.03 19.66 -2.19
C SER A 120 -2.02 19.56 -1.06
N GLU A 121 -2.05 18.45 -0.29
CA GLU A 121 -1.11 18.19 0.79
C GLU A 121 0.31 17.90 0.29
N GLN A 122 0.46 17.22 -0.85
CA GLN A 122 1.78 17.03 -1.47
C GLN A 122 2.38 18.39 -1.86
N LYS A 123 1.63 19.25 -2.55
CA LYS A 123 2.07 20.60 -2.91
C LYS A 123 2.44 21.43 -1.68
N ARG A 124 1.62 21.37 -0.64
CA ARG A 124 1.91 22.07 0.63
C ARG A 124 3.22 21.60 1.26
N ARG A 125 3.48 20.29 1.26
CA ARG A 125 4.70 19.68 1.82
C ARG A 125 5.94 19.97 0.98
N VAL A 126 5.82 19.99 -0.36
CA VAL A 126 6.88 20.45 -1.25
C VAL A 126 7.30 21.87 -0.88
N GLY A 127 6.36 22.74 -0.53
CA GLY A 127 6.64 24.11 -0.08
C GLY A 127 7.52 24.24 1.17
N TYR A 128 7.75 23.14 1.92
CA TYR A 128 8.67 23.11 3.06
C TYR A 128 10.12 22.72 2.69
N LEU A 129 10.35 22.34 1.45
CA LEU A 129 11.70 22.06 0.95
C LEU A 129 12.46 23.36 0.65
N PRO A 130 13.79 23.32 0.59
CA PRO A 130 14.58 24.41 0.02
C PRO A 130 14.10 24.81 -1.39
N LYS A 131 14.27 26.09 -1.75
CA LYS A 131 13.71 26.62 -3.00
C LYS A 131 14.24 25.91 -4.25
N GLU A 132 15.53 25.57 -4.27
CA GLU A 132 16.14 24.79 -5.36
C GLU A 132 15.49 23.43 -5.57
N MET A 133 15.09 22.74 -4.49
CA MET A 133 14.40 21.46 -4.58
C MET A 133 12.94 21.61 -5.06
N GLN A 134 12.27 22.68 -4.62
CA GLN A 134 10.93 23.00 -5.14
C GLN A 134 10.97 23.24 -6.65
N ASP A 135 11.98 23.98 -7.13
CA ASP A 135 12.14 24.31 -8.54
C ASP A 135 12.48 23.05 -9.38
N ALA A 136 13.30 22.15 -8.84
CA ALA A 136 13.61 20.87 -9.48
C ALA A 136 12.35 19.99 -9.64
N ILE A 137 11.53 19.88 -8.60
CA ILE A 137 10.26 19.16 -8.67
C ILE A 137 9.32 19.80 -9.70
N ALA A 138 9.13 21.10 -9.65
CA ALA A 138 8.25 21.81 -10.58
C ALA A 138 8.74 21.70 -12.04
N LYS A 139 10.05 21.69 -12.27
CA LYS A 139 10.66 21.47 -13.59
C LYS A 139 10.35 20.07 -14.12
N ALA A 140 10.52 19.04 -13.28
CA ALA A 140 10.23 17.65 -13.64
C ALA A 140 8.75 17.45 -13.96
N GLU A 141 7.85 17.95 -13.12
CA GLU A 141 6.40 17.89 -13.36
C GLU A 141 5.98 18.56 -14.66
N LYS A 142 6.57 19.72 -14.98
CA LYS A 142 6.27 20.46 -16.20
C LYS A 142 6.78 19.78 -17.47
N SER A 143 7.96 19.18 -17.40
CA SER A 143 8.61 18.54 -18.57
C SER A 143 8.22 17.07 -18.76
N GLY A 144 7.72 16.39 -17.72
CA GLY A 144 7.56 14.96 -17.68
C GLY A 144 8.87 14.18 -17.60
N ASN A 145 10.00 14.89 -17.43
CA ASN A 145 11.32 14.27 -17.26
C ASN A 145 11.65 14.11 -15.78
N TYR A 146 11.56 12.89 -15.29
CA TYR A 146 11.86 12.52 -13.90
C TYR A 146 13.24 11.89 -13.73
N ASP A 147 14.06 11.80 -14.80
CA ASP A 147 15.43 11.27 -14.78
C ASP A 147 16.48 12.38 -14.51
N ASP A 148 16.03 13.57 -14.08
CA ASP A 148 16.91 14.69 -13.74
C ASP A 148 17.56 14.44 -12.36
N PRO A 149 18.90 14.51 -12.22
CA PRO A 149 19.58 14.33 -10.94
C PRO A 149 19.12 15.28 -9.82
N ASP A 150 18.77 16.52 -10.17
CA ASP A 150 18.27 17.50 -9.20
C ASP A 150 16.89 17.07 -8.67
N TYR A 151 16.06 16.45 -9.52
CA TYR A 151 14.80 15.85 -9.10
C TYR A 151 15.02 14.68 -8.14
N ASP A 152 15.99 13.80 -8.44
CA ASP A 152 16.30 12.66 -7.55
C ASP A 152 16.71 13.11 -6.15
N VAL A 153 17.53 14.17 -6.06
CA VAL A 153 17.93 14.75 -4.77
C VAL A 153 16.71 15.33 -4.05
N ALA A 154 15.88 16.09 -4.76
CA ALA A 154 14.70 16.74 -4.19
C ALA A 154 13.66 15.72 -3.70
N ILE A 155 13.36 14.69 -4.50
CA ILE A 155 12.37 13.68 -4.13
C ILE A 155 12.87 12.78 -2.99
N THR A 156 14.17 12.46 -2.96
CA THR A 156 14.78 11.71 -1.86
C THR A 156 14.61 12.46 -0.53
N GLU A 157 14.89 13.77 -0.50
CA GLU A 157 14.71 14.58 0.70
C GLU A 157 13.25 14.75 1.08
N PHE A 158 12.35 14.89 0.10
CA PHE A 158 10.90 14.88 0.33
C PHE A 158 10.44 13.59 1.00
N MET A 159 10.83 12.46 0.46
CA MET A 159 10.48 11.14 1.00
C MET A 159 11.01 10.97 2.42
N ARG A 160 12.26 11.37 2.68
CA ARG A 160 12.88 11.32 4.00
C ARG A 160 12.10 12.13 5.05
N ARG A 161 11.58 13.30 4.68
CA ARG A 161 10.85 14.19 5.61
C ARG A 161 9.40 13.77 5.83
N HIS A 162 8.75 13.28 4.77
CA HIS A 162 7.28 13.21 4.74
C HIS A 162 6.71 11.81 4.54
N CYS A 163 7.52 10.82 4.19
CA CYS A 163 7.06 9.46 3.93
C CYS A 163 7.83 8.43 4.76
N THR A 164 8.98 8.03 4.29
CA THR A 164 9.83 7.05 4.95
C THR A 164 11.28 7.48 4.80
N GLY A 165 11.97 7.58 5.93
CA GLY A 165 13.42 7.79 5.92
C GLY A 165 14.16 6.52 5.46
N PRO A 166 15.49 6.63 5.28
CA PRO A 166 16.31 5.46 5.00
C PRO A 166 16.19 4.47 6.16
N PHE A 167 16.08 3.19 5.82
CA PHE A 167 16.12 2.13 6.81
C PHE A 167 17.52 2.06 7.44
N GLY A 168 17.58 1.92 8.76
CA GLY A 168 18.83 1.70 9.47
C GLY A 168 19.39 0.29 9.24
N PRO A 169 20.64 0.04 9.68
CA PRO A 169 21.30 -1.26 9.52
C PRO A 169 20.56 -2.42 10.21
N ASP A 170 19.78 -2.12 11.23
CA ASP A 170 18.99 -3.09 12.00
C ASP A 170 17.55 -3.23 11.50
N ALA A 171 17.24 -2.69 10.33
CA ALA A 171 15.90 -2.82 9.77
C ALA A 171 15.56 -4.29 9.47
N ALA A 172 14.32 -4.67 9.71
CA ALA A 172 13.85 -6.01 9.38
C ALA A 172 14.05 -6.30 7.88
N GLU A 173 14.51 -7.51 7.56
CA GLU A 173 14.86 -7.92 6.19
C GLU A 173 13.70 -7.70 5.21
N CYS A 174 12.48 -7.96 5.62
CA CYS A 174 11.27 -7.76 4.81
C CYS A 174 11.06 -6.30 4.37
N LEU A 175 11.62 -5.31 5.08
CA LEU A 175 11.56 -3.90 4.72
C LEU A 175 12.61 -3.50 3.68
N THR A 176 13.71 -4.23 3.59
CA THR A 176 14.84 -3.95 2.71
C THR A 176 14.94 -4.91 1.53
N ARG A 177 14.16 -5.99 1.54
CA ARG A 177 14.10 -6.98 0.46
C ARG A 177 13.73 -6.32 -0.85
N LYS A 178 14.48 -6.63 -1.91
CA LYS A 178 14.16 -6.17 -3.26
C LYS A 178 12.77 -6.69 -3.66
N LYS A 179 11.93 -5.78 -4.08
CA LYS A 179 10.64 -6.12 -4.71
C LYS A 179 10.92 -6.72 -6.10
N LYS A 180 10.23 -7.77 -6.43
CA LYS A 180 10.28 -8.35 -7.79
C LYS A 180 9.32 -7.60 -8.70
#